data_93b86fdaa9f08729d595ceda0629bc8f
#
_entry.id   93b86fdaa9f08729d595ceda0629bc8f
#
_cell.length_a   1.000
_cell.length_b   1.000
_cell.length_c   1.000
_cell.angle_alpha   90.00
_cell.angle_beta   90.00
_cell.angle_gamma   90.00
#
_symmetry.space_group_name_H-M   'P 1'
#
loop_
_entity.id
_entity.type
_entity.pdbx_description
1 polymer ?
#
loop_
_entity_poly.entity_id
_entity_poly.type
_entity_poly.pdbx_seq_one_letter_code
_entity_poly.pdbx_strand_id
1 'polypeptide(L)'
;MMTIIFKILTIFFVLVTQGKVFAEVPIIDTKVANSTQSSELYEKDLPKEFELDIALLEIKGDAEYGEYLSGDCIACHQIDGSYDGIPSIIGWDEESFVWAMHSYKTKYRQHPVMQMMAGRLNNDEIAALAAYFQTLE
;
A
#
# COMPACT_ATOMS: atom_id res chain seq x y z
N MET A 1 42.38 1.21 50.07
CA MET A 1 41.75 1.12 48.75
C MET A 1 40.47 0.26 48.78
N MET A 2 40.29 -0.65 49.73
CA MET A 2 39.14 -1.55 49.85
C MET A 2 37.85 -0.91 50.43
N THR A 3 37.95 0.19 51.15
CA THR A 3 36.83 0.87 51.85
C THR A 3 36.01 1.78 50.93
N ILE A 4 36.56 2.21 49.80
CA ILE A 4 35.86 3.07 48.82
C ILE A 4 34.95 2.26 47.91
N ILE A 5 35.34 1.03 47.55
CA ILE A 5 34.57 0.14 46.68
C ILE A 5 33.28 -0.32 47.39
N PHE A 6 33.31 -0.49 48.70
CA PHE A 6 32.15 -0.91 49.48
C PHE A 6 31.10 0.20 49.61
N LYS A 7 31.50 1.46 49.61
CA LYS A 7 30.58 2.61 49.68
C LYS A 7 29.91 2.91 48.35
N ILE A 8 30.54 2.58 47.21
CA ILE A 8 29.96 2.76 45.88
C ILE A 8 28.91 1.67 45.60
N LEU A 9 29.15 0.46 46.08
CA LEU A 9 28.23 -0.66 45.91
C LEU A 9 26.92 -0.47 46.68
N THR A 10 26.97 0.17 47.87
CA THR A 10 25.75 0.43 48.67
C THR A 10 24.91 1.59 48.12
N ILE A 11 25.50 2.55 47.42
CA ILE A 11 24.78 3.66 46.81
C ILE A 11 24.04 3.19 45.55
N PHE A 12 24.60 2.21 44.83
CA PHE A 12 23.95 1.68 43.62
C PHE A 12 22.74 0.79 43.93
N PHE A 13 22.69 0.17 45.11
CA PHE A 13 21.57 -0.71 45.51
C PHE A 13 20.32 0.04 46.01
N VAL A 14 20.49 1.30 46.47
CA VAL A 14 19.35 2.09 46.98
C VAL A 14 18.58 2.82 45.85
N LEU A 15 19.17 2.94 44.65
CA LEU A 15 18.55 3.66 43.53
C LEU A 15 17.63 2.78 42.62
N VAL A 16 17.59 1.47 42.86
CA VAL A 16 16.80 0.54 42.00
C VAL A 16 15.42 0.22 42.58
N THR A 17 15.07 0.69 43.78
CA THR A 17 13.80 0.33 44.43
C THR A 17 12.69 1.40 44.39
N GLN A 18 12.85 2.48 43.63
CA GLN A 18 11.81 3.50 43.50
C GLN A 18 11.43 3.68 42.04
N GLY A 19 10.47 2.90 41.55
CA GLY A 19 9.96 3.07 40.19
C GLY A 19 8.83 2.15 39.81
N LYS A 20 7.85 1.96 40.70
CA LYS A 20 6.53 1.46 40.27
C LYS A 20 5.53 2.61 40.39
N VAL A 21 5.54 3.49 39.41
CA VAL A 21 4.38 4.31 39.11
C VAL A 21 3.58 3.55 38.06
N PHE A 22 2.70 2.68 38.50
CA PHE A 22 1.56 2.25 37.69
C PHE A 22 0.64 3.47 37.55
N ALA A 23 0.68 4.12 36.40
CA ALA A 23 -0.37 5.06 36.02
C ALA A 23 -1.63 4.24 35.82
N GLU A 24 -2.51 4.30 36.77
CA GLU A 24 -3.88 3.83 36.73
C GLU A 24 -4.61 4.63 35.65
N VAL A 25 -4.88 3.96 34.50
CA VAL A 25 -5.72 4.52 33.45
C VAL A 25 -7.15 4.54 34.02
N PRO A 26 -7.79 5.72 34.10
CA PRO A 26 -9.17 5.77 34.57
C PRO A 26 -10.04 4.99 33.57
N ILE A 27 -10.70 3.96 34.07
CA ILE A 27 -11.77 3.28 33.35
C ILE A 27 -12.90 4.30 33.20
N ILE A 28 -13.01 4.87 32.01
CA ILE A 28 -14.17 5.66 31.63
C ILE A 28 -15.33 4.69 31.53
N ASP A 29 -16.26 4.80 32.48
CA ASP A 29 -17.57 4.15 32.42
C ASP A 29 -18.26 4.56 31.12
N THR A 30 -18.07 3.76 30.10
CA THR A 30 -18.77 3.93 28.83
C THR A 30 -20.17 3.37 29.00
N LYS A 31 -21.07 4.25 29.42
CA LYS A 31 -22.49 4.03 29.31
C LYS A 31 -22.79 3.59 27.89
N VAL A 32 -23.16 2.33 27.75
CA VAL A 32 -23.60 1.73 26.48
C VAL A 32 -24.76 2.55 25.93
N ALA A 33 -24.46 3.49 25.05
CA ALA A 33 -25.45 4.22 24.28
C ALA A 33 -25.35 3.67 22.84
N ASN A 34 -26.30 2.81 22.54
CA ASN A 34 -26.84 2.50 21.22
C ASN A 34 -25.83 2.23 20.10
N SER A 35 -25.39 0.98 20.00
CA SER A 35 -24.41 0.47 19.05
C SER A 35 -24.85 0.50 17.56
N THR A 36 -26.07 0.93 17.27
CA THR A 36 -26.62 0.94 15.90
C THR A 36 -26.33 2.24 15.14
N GLN A 37 -26.07 3.34 15.85
CA GLN A 37 -25.89 4.66 15.23
C GLN A 37 -24.42 5.01 14.96
N SER A 38 -23.48 4.33 15.62
CA SER A 38 -22.05 4.53 15.40
C SER A 38 -21.49 3.73 14.21
N SER A 39 -22.14 2.63 13.82
CA SER A 39 -21.74 1.83 12.66
C SER A 39 -22.08 2.52 11.34
N GLU A 40 -23.21 3.19 11.24
CA GLU A 40 -23.61 3.89 10.01
C GLU A 40 -22.76 5.14 9.70
N LEU A 41 -22.24 5.82 10.74
CA LEU A 41 -21.37 6.99 10.54
C LEU A 41 -19.94 6.60 10.17
N TYR A 42 -19.46 5.43 10.59
CA TYR A 42 -18.13 4.96 10.30
C TYR A 42 -18.02 4.38 8.88
N GLU A 43 -19.09 3.79 8.38
CA GLU A 43 -19.13 3.20 7.04
C GLU A 43 -19.23 4.26 5.93
N LYS A 44 -19.71 5.46 6.25
CA LYS A 44 -19.85 6.56 5.27
C LYS A 44 -18.54 7.25 4.91
N ASP A 45 -17.53 7.20 5.78
CA ASP A 45 -16.23 7.88 5.61
C ASP A 45 -15.09 6.92 5.24
N LEU A 46 -15.35 5.61 5.13
CA LEU A 46 -14.38 4.69 4.56
C LEU A 46 -14.23 4.97 3.06
N PRO A 47 -13.00 5.10 2.53
CA PRO A 47 -12.81 5.13 1.09
C PRO A 47 -13.50 3.90 0.51
N LYS A 48 -14.44 4.10 -0.43
CA LYS A 48 -15.03 2.95 -1.15
C LYS A 48 -13.88 2.12 -1.67
N GLU A 49 -13.83 0.87 -1.28
CA GLU A 49 -12.87 -0.09 -1.82
C GLU A 49 -13.01 -0.08 -3.34
N PHE A 50 -11.88 -0.01 -4.04
CA PHE A 50 -11.91 -0.02 -5.50
C PHE A 50 -12.31 -1.41 -5.96
N GLU A 51 -13.50 -1.52 -6.50
CA GLU A 51 -14.05 -2.75 -7.05
C GLU A 51 -13.83 -2.73 -8.56
N LEU A 52 -12.96 -3.63 -9.04
CA LEU A 52 -12.73 -3.81 -10.46
C LEU A 52 -13.88 -4.64 -11.05
N ASP A 53 -14.43 -4.20 -12.17
CA ASP A 53 -15.39 -5.01 -12.93
C ASP A 53 -14.67 -6.27 -13.45
N ILE A 54 -15.18 -7.44 -13.05
CA ILE A 54 -14.62 -8.75 -13.44
C ILE A 54 -14.56 -8.90 -14.97
N ALA A 55 -15.49 -8.30 -15.70
CA ALA A 55 -15.49 -8.32 -17.16
C ALA A 55 -14.21 -7.72 -17.77
N LEU A 56 -13.50 -6.84 -17.04
CA LEU A 56 -12.24 -6.28 -17.51
C LEU A 56 -11.09 -7.30 -17.44
N LEU A 57 -11.16 -8.26 -16.53
CA LEU A 57 -10.19 -9.36 -16.41
C LEU A 57 -10.42 -10.47 -17.44
N GLU A 58 -11.61 -10.53 -18.03
CA GLU A 58 -11.95 -11.50 -19.09
C GLU A 58 -11.44 -11.06 -20.47
N ILE A 59 -10.99 -9.80 -20.62
CA ILE A 59 -10.43 -9.28 -21.87
C ILE A 59 -9.07 -9.94 -22.10
N LYS A 60 -8.99 -10.75 -23.16
CA LYS A 60 -7.73 -11.40 -23.52
C LYS A 60 -6.81 -10.41 -24.21
N GLY A 61 -5.69 -10.08 -23.56
CA GLY A 61 -4.65 -9.21 -24.11
C GLY A 61 -3.87 -9.86 -25.23
N ASP A 62 -3.44 -9.04 -26.20
CA ASP A 62 -2.48 -9.42 -27.24
C ASP A 62 -1.09 -8.87 -26.83
N ALA A 63 -0.17 -9.78 -26.49
CA ALA A 63 1.16 -9.40 -26.00
C ALA A 63 2.02 -8.69 -27.06
N GLU A 64 1.85 -9.01 -28.36
CA GLU A 64 2.58 -8.33 -29.44
C GLU A 64 2.09 -6.88 -29.59
N TYR A 65 0.80 -6.67 -29.49
CA TYR A 65 0.24 -5.32 -29.44
C TYR A 65 0.65 -4.58 -28.16
N GLY A 66 0.70 -5.29 -27.02
CA GLY A 66 1.22 -4.76 -25.75
C GLY A 66 2.67 -4.31 -25.85
N GLU A 67 3.54 -5.08 -26.51
CA GLU A 67 4.91 -4.70 -26.81
C GLU A 67 4.98 -3.38 -27.59
N TYR A 68 4.18 -3.27 -28.65
CA TYR A 68 4.10 -2.04 -29.43
C TYR A 68 3.71 -0.81 -28.58
N LEU A 69 2.76 -0.98 -27.65
CA LEU A 69 2.29 0.08 -26.78
C LEU A 69 3.24 0.43 -25.63
N SER A 70 4.15 -0.51 -25.27
CA SER A 70 4.96 -0.42 -24.04
C SER A 70 5.94 0.74 -23.99
N GLY A 71 6.27 1.35 -25.14
CA GLY A 71 7.30 2.40 -25.24
C GLY A 71 7.12 3.55 -24.27
N ASP A 72 5.89 4.01 -24.07
CA ASP A 72 5.57 5.08 -23.11
C ASP A 72 5.72 4.63 -21.64
N CYS A 73 5.58 3.33 -21.39
CA CYS A 73 5.70 2.76 -20.05
C CYS A 73 7.17 2.57 -19.64
N ILE A 74 7.96 1.95 -20.54
CA ILE A 74 9.37 1.63 -20.27
C ILE A 74 10.26 2.88 -20.22
N ALA A 75 9.81 4.01 -20.73
CA ALA A 75 10.49 5.28 -20.56
C ALA A 75 10.67 5.69 -19.08
N CYS A 76 9.78 5.23 -18.21
CA CYS A 76 9.83 5.47 -16.77
C CYS A 76 10.00 4.16 -15.97
N HIS A 77 9.26 3.11 -16.33
CA HIS A 77 9.34 1.79 -15.71
C HIS A 77 10.37 0.93 -16.47
N GLN A 78 11.62 1.12 -16.18
CA GLN A 78 12.74 0.54 -16.95
C GLN A 78 12.58 -0.97 -17.16
N ILE A 79 12.83 -1.41 -18.40
CA ILE A 79 12.64 -2.81 -18.83
C ILE A 79 13.62 -3.79 -18.16
N ASP A 80 14.72 -3.29 -17.62
CA ASP A 80 15.69 -4.08 -16.85
C ASP A 80 15.27 -4.31 -15.40
N GLY A 81 14.07 -3.87 -15.02
CA GLY A 81 13.53 -4.00 -13.67
C GLY A 81 14.20 -3.11 -12.63
N SER A 82 15.07 -2.19 -13.04
CA SER A 82 15.74 -1.27 -12.11
C SER A 82 14.73 -0.34 -11.41
N TYR A 83 15.07 0.05 -10.18
CA TYR A 83 14.21 0.88 -9.33
C TYR A 83 14.92 2.18 -8.93
N ASP A 84 14.64 3.25 -9.65
CA ASP A 84 15.10 4.60 -9.34
C ASP A 84 13.98 5.49 -8.77
N GLY A 85 13.22 4.94 -7.81
CA GLY A 85 12.05 5.60 -7.25
C GLY A 85 10.75 5.36 -8.05
N ILE A 86 10.83 4.64 -9.18
CA ILE A 86 9.69 4.20 -9.98
C ILE A 86 9.63 2.67 -9.91
N PRO A 87 8.50 2.08 -9.48
CA PRO A 87 8.42 0.64 -9.29
C PRO A 87 8.54 -0.12 -10.62
N SER A 88 9.26 -1.25 -10.61
CA SER A 88 9.24 -2.19 -11.74
C SER A 88 7.83 -2.74 -11.96
N ILE A 89 7.48 -2.93 -13.22
CA ILE A 89 6.24 -3.58 -13.66
C ILE A 89 6.54 -4.87 -14.47
N ILE A 90 7.81 -5.28 -14.49
CA ILE A 90 8.28 -6.48 -15.18
C ILE A 90 7.78 -7.71 -14.41
N GLY A 91 7.24 -8.68 -15.13
CA GLY A 91 6.74 -9.93 -14.56
C GLY A 91 5.47 -9.79 -13.71
N TRP A 92 4.79 -8.65 -13.77
CA TRP A 92 3.50 -8.51 -13.08
C TRP A 92 2.46 -9.43 -13.72
N ASP A 93 1.66 -10.10 -12.89
CA ASP A 93 0.50 -10.83 -13.37
C ASP A 93 -0.54 -9.89 -13.98
N GLU A 94 -1.28 -10.39 -14.95
CA GLU A 94 -2.25 -9.59 -15.70
C GLU A 94 -3.31 -8.94 -14.80
N GLU A 95 -3.81 -9.68 -13.80
CA GLU A 95 -4.85 -9.18 -12.88
C GLU A 95 -4.33 -7.97 -12.10
N SER A 96 -3.14 -8.06 -11.50
CA SER A 96 -2.52 -6.97 -10.75
C SER A 96 -2.28 -5.74 -11.63
N PHE A 97 -1.81 -5.94 -12.86
CA PHE A 97 -1.58 -4.86 -13.81
C PHE A 97 -2.89 -4.17 -14.21
N VAL A 98 -3.90 -4.94 -14.62
CA VAL A 98 -5.24 -4.43 -15.00
C VAL A 98 -5.86 -3.66 -13.83
N TRP A 99 -5.81 -4.24 -12.62
CA TRP A 99 -6.32 -3.59 -11.41
C TRP A 99 -5.64 -2.25 -11.15
N ALA A 100 -4.31 -2.22 -11.21
CA ALA A 100 -3.55 -1.00 -10.98
C ALA A 100 -3.89 0.08 -12.02
N MET A 101 -3.94 -0.26 -13.30
CA MET A 101 -4.23 0.70 -14.36
C MET A 101 -5.66 1.25 -14.26
N HIS A 102 -6.65 0.41 -13.98
CA HIS A 102 -8.04 0.86 -13.78
C HIS A 102 -8.20 1.71 -12.51
N SER A 103 -7.48 1.40 -11.44
CA SER A 103 -7.49 2.22 -10.22
C SER A 103 -6.94 3.63 -10.44
N TYR A 104 -5.94 3.79 -11.32
CA TYR A 104 -5.48 5.11 -11.75
C TYR A 104 -6.44 5.78 -12.73
N LYS A 105 -6.99 5.04 -13.70
CA LYS A 105 -7.93 5.54 -14.71
C LYS A 105 -9.20 6.10 -14.07
N THR A 106 -9.70 5.46 -13.02
CA THR A 106 -10.86 5.92 -12.25
C THR A 106 -10.51 6.96 -11.17
N LYS A 107 -9.22 7.30 -11.03
CA LYS A 107 -8.68 8.23 -10.01
C LYS A 107 -8.84 7.74 -8.57
N TYR A 108 -9.06 6.45 -8.36
CA TYR A 108 -9.03 5.84 -7.04
C TYR A 108 -7.63 5.95 -6.43
N ARG A 109 -6.59 5.55 -7.18
CA ARG A 109 -5.20 5.78 -6.77
C ARG A 109 -4.75 7.18 -7.19
N GLN A 110 -4.08 7.88 -6.24
CA GLN A 110 -3.62 9.24 -6.42
C GLN A 110 -2.16 9.26 -6.94
N HIS A 111 -1.99 9.44 -8.24
CA HIS A 111 -0.70 9.67 -8.88
C HIS A 111 -0.92 10.36 -10.23
N PRO A 112 -0.71 11.68 -10.33
CA PRO A 112 -1.10 12.47 -11.51
C PRO A 112 -0.55 11.92 -12.83
N VAL A 113 0.72 11.50 -12.87
CA VAL A 113 1.33 10.94 -14.09
C VAL A 113 0.64 9.63 -14.48
N MET A 114 0.45 8.70 -13.53
CA MET A 114 -0.20 7.42 -13.83
C MET A 114 -1.68 7.58 -14.18
N GLN A 115 -2.38 8.54 -13.58
CA GLN A 115 -3.76 8.88 -13.98
C GLN A 115 -3.84 9.38 -15.42
N MET A 116 -2.87 10.20 -15.86
CA MET A 116 -2.77 10.66 -17.23
C MET A 116 -2.46 9.49 -18.17
N MET A 117 -1.53 8.61 -17.82
CA MET A 117 -1.15 7.46 -18.62
C MET A 117 -2.31 6.49 -18.77
N ALA A 118 -2.91 6.05 -17.67
CA ALA A 118 -4.04 5.14 -17.66
C ALA A 118 -5.30 5.72 -18.34
N GLY A 119 -5.52 7.03 -18.19
CA GLY A 119 -6.68 7.71 -18.76
C GLY A 119 -6.72 7.72 -20.30
N ARG A 120 -5.57 7.60 -20.96
CA ARG A 120 -5.46 7.57 -22.44
C ARG A 120 -5.74 6.19 -23.03
N LEU A 121 -5.55 5.13 -22.26
CA LEU A 121 -5.68 3.76 -22.72
C LEU A 121 -7.13 3.30 -22.66
N ASN A 122 -7.57 2.53 -23.65
CA ASN A 122 -8.81 1.78 -23.59
C ASN A 122 -8.60 0.43 -22.86
N ASN A 123 -9.66 -0.36 -22.69
CA ASN A 123 -9.58 -1.60 -21.92
C ASN A 123 -8.75 -2.68 -22.64
N ASP A 124 -8.84 -2.76 -23.98
CA ASP A 124 -8.08 -3.72 -24.76
C ASP A 124 -6.58 -3.40 -24.75
N GLU A 125 -6.23 -2.11 -24.77
CA GLU A 125 -4.83 -1.64 -24.64
C GLU A 125 -4.26 -1.94 -23.26
N ILE A 126 -5.05 -1.79 -22.20
CA ILE A 126 -4.63 -2.16 -20.83
C ILE A 126 -4.40 -3.67 -20.75
N ALA A 127 -5.30 -4.49 -21.29
CA ALA A 127 -5.16 -5.94 -21.32
C ALA A 127 -3.94 -6.38 -22.16
N ALA A 128 -3.71 -5.76 -23.31
CA ALA A 128 -2.53 -6.03 -24.14
C ALA A 128 -1.22 -5.73 -23.43
N LEU A 129 -1.12 -4.57 -22.76
CA LEU A 129 0.03 -4.21 -21.93
C LEU A 129 0.24 -5.19 -20.77
N ALA A 130 -0.84 -5.62 -20.10
CA ALA A 130 -0.79 -6.62 -19.04
C ALA A 130 -0.19 -7.94 -19.55
N ALA A 131 -0.70 -8.44 -20.68
CA ALA A 131 -0.21 -9.66 -21.30
C ALA A 131 1.26 -9.56 -21.71
N TYR A 132 1.73 -8.39 -22.18
CA TYR A 132 3.13 -8.19 -22.53
C TYR A 132 4.03 -8.17 -21.29
N PHE A 133 3.74 -7.31 -20.30
CA PHE A 133 4.60 -7.15 -19.12
C PHE A 133 4.71 -8.43 -18.29
N GLN A 134 3.69 -9.28 -18.29
CA GLN A 134 3.73 -10.59 -17.65
C GLN A 134 4.79 -11.52 -18.29
N THR A 135 5.08 -11.38 -19.58
CA THR A 135 6.05 -12.23 -20.28
C THR A 135 7.50 -11.87 -19.98
N LEU A 136 7.74 -10.70 -19.38
CA LEU A 136 9.09 -10.19 -19.11
C LEU A 136 9.62 -10.75 -17.79
N GLU A 137 10.93 -11.05 -17.72
CA GLU A 137 11.64 -11.58 -16.55
C GLU A 137 12.74 -10.63 -16.07
#